data_876ba6d8011f8e3232ded9448188f73d
#
_entry.id   876ba6d8011f8e3232ded9448188f73d
#
_cell.length_a   1.000
_cell.length_b   1.000
_cell.length_c   1.000
_cell.angle_alpha   90.00
_cell.angle_beta   90.00
_cell.angle_gamma   90.00
#
_symmetry.space_group_name_H-M   'P 1'
#
loop_
_entity.id
_entity.type
_entity.pdbx_description
1 polymer ?
#
loop_
_entity_poly.entity_id
_entity_poly.type
_entity_poly.pdbx_seq_one_letter_code
_entity_poly.pdbx_strand_id
1 'polypeptide(L)'
;MFRREIQSAFLAFTLLTMISIGCARSEVEAEPASAEVNSPAGHLRLDEDTRQRLGISVVPVETASVRTSINAVGWFEAPPGSEITIKSPIAGFVDSIEPEKWPKQGAALSNQQAVAKLRVFLSPQELSQMVQAKEENDIVMQQSLVTMELSEAQLQRAEDAGNAVTGIRIDQLKESLERAKAAYRESKEKLPFLLKEPYENGGLMSPISLMAPISGRILASHAAPGQYVQMGDPLWEIGDWSTLWLRVPLFQSDVSKVVTEQPATLRDAASDNVIFANYVSVPTRTDAATHTISLFFAVPNADWKFRVGQSHAVGLPTSGEQSVLMIPKSCILYDGFGQPSCYAAESDSVEFSRKHLELGATHADRVIVTRGLDADDIVVSTGAEQMAAEESKSDLVIDDDD
;
A
#
# COMPACT_ATOMS: atom_id res chain seq x y z
N MET A 1 5.72 -52.79 12.07
CA MET A 1 4.58 -53.56 12.60
C MET A 1 3.31 -52.89 12.09
N PHE A 2 2.54 -53.69 11.31
CA PHE A 2 1.21 -53.46 10.69
C PHE A 2 1.11 -52.30 9.70
N ARG A 3 1.19 -52.46 8.39
CA ARG A 3 0.59 -53.30 7.31
C ARG A 3 -0.93 -53.50 7.38
N ARG A 4 -1.64 -52.93 6.36
CA ARG A 4 -2.59 -53.56 5.42
C ARG A 4 -3.43 -52.47 4.79
N GLU A 5 -3.31 -52.21 3.47
CA GLU A 5 -3.91 -52.93 2.33
C GLU A 5 -5.44 -53.07 2.40
N ILE A 6 -6.05 -52.59 1.32
CA ILE A 6 -7.14 -53.15 0.51
C ILE A 6 -7.32 -52.15 -0.62
N GLN A 7 -6.86 -52.26 -1.80
CA GLN A 7 -7.15 -53.14 -2.97
C GLN A 7 -8.64 -53.30 -3.30
N SER A 8 -8.98 -52.72 -4.47
CA SER A 8 -9.51 -53.32 -5.71
C SER A 8 -10.98 -53.67 -5.77
N ALA A 9 -11.60 -53.27 -6.89
CA ALA A 9 -12.40 -54.10 -7.80
C ALA A 9 -12.95 -53.14 -8.92
N PHE A 10 -12.50 -53.17 -10.16
CA PHE A 10 -12.73 -54.21 -11.19
C PHE A 10 -14.22 -54.42 -11.50
N LEU A 11 -14.68 -54.16 -12.64
CA LEU A 11 -14.95 -54.85 -13.93
C LEU A 11 -16.16 -54.16 -14.58
N ALA A 12 -16.08 -53.68 -15.78
CA ALA A 12 -16.07 -54.34 -17.08
C ALA A 12 -17.42 -54.91 -17.50
N PHE A 13 -17.65 -54.82 -18.80
CA PHE A 13 -18.64 -55.49 -19.62
C PHE A 13 -19.95 -54.70 -19.87
N THR A 14 -20.41 -54.49 -21.08
CA THR A 14 -20.46 -55.26 -22.34
C THR A 14 -20.81 -54.35 -23.52
N LEU A 15 -20.13 -54.51 -24.54
CA LEU A 15 -20.39 -54.70 -25.96
C LEU A 15 -21.75 -55.38 -26.27
N LEU A 16 -22.61 -54.78 -27.10
CA LEU A 16 -23.41 -55.48 -28.12
C LEU A 16 -24.18 -54.54 -29.06
N THR A 17 -23.78 -54.60 -30.24
CA THR A 17 -24.41 -54.88 -31.55
C THR A 17 -25.09 -53.73 -32.29
N MET A 18 -24.55 -53.62 -33.49
CA MET A 18 -25.13 -53.03 -34.70
C MET A 18 -26.57 -53.42 -34.93
N ILE A 19 -27.36 -52.41 -35.37
CA ILE A 19 -28.31 -52.59 -36.46
C ILE A 19 -28.23 -51.35 -37.36
N SER A 20 -27.74 -51.53 -38.54
CA SER A 20 -27.81 -50.64 -39.67
C SER A 20 -29.21 -50.65 -40.26
N ILE A 21 -29.85 -49.48 -40.31
CA ILE A 21 -30.90 -49.24 -41.32
C ILE A 21 -30.60 -47.87 -41.91
N GLY A 22 -30.21 -47.92 -43.16
CA GLY A 22 -30.05 -46.71 -43.96
C GLY A 22 -31.39 -46.13 -44.37
N CYS A 23 -31.46 -44.84 -44.44
CA CYS A 23 -32.21 -44.15 -45.47
C CYS A 23 -31.88 -42.67 -45.51
N ALA A 24 -31.53 -42.27 -46.69
CA ALA A 24 -31.77 -40.97 -47.34
C ALA A 24 -31.14 -39.73 -46.74
N ARG A 25 -30.06 -39.39 -47.32
CA ARG A 25 -29.46 -38.08 -47.54
C ARG A 25 -30.49 -37.07 -48.05
N SER A 26 -30.70 -36.03 -47.26
CA SER A 26 -31.06 -34.72 -47.78
C SER A 26 -30.16 -33.73 -47.11
N GLU A 27 -29.17 -33.30 -47.85
CA GLU A 27 -28.38 -32.10 -47.59
C GLU A 27 -29.35 -30.93 -47.61
N VAL A 28 -29.68 -30.40 -46.44
CA VAL A 28 -30.16 -29.05 -46.30
C VAL A 28 -28.96 -28.26 -45.81
N GLU A 29 -28.34 -27.59 -46.75
CA GLU A 29 -27.39 -26.53 -46.52
C GLU A 29 -28.16 -25.47 -45.71
N ALA A 30 -27.93 -25.45 -44.39
CA ALA A 30 -28.35 -24.38 -43.53
C ALA A 30 -27.32 -23.26 -43.72
N GLU A 31 -27.59 -22.34 -44.62
CA GLU A 31 -27.04 -20.99 -44.52
C GLU A 31 -27.20 -20.49 -43.10
N PRO A 32 -26.16 -19.87 -42.49
CA PRO A 32 -26.36 -19.15 -41.26
C PRO A 32 -27.31 -18.01 -41.59
N ALA A 33 -28.54 -18.14 -41.16
CA ALA A 33 -29.47 -17.03 -41.12
C ALA A 33 -28.82 -15.97 -40.25
N SER A 34 -28.22 -14.99 -40.92
CA SER A 34 -28.03 -13.67 -40.36
C SER A 34 -29.42 -13.25 -39.89
N ALA A 35 -29.66 -13.37 -38.59
CA ALA A 35 -30.77 -12.70 -37.98
C ALA A 35 -30.44 -11.20 -38.12
N GLU A 36 -30.84 -10.63 -39.24
CA GLU A 36 -31.17 -9.23 -39.32
C GLU A 36 -32.23 -9.01 -38.26
N VAL A 37 -31.77 -8.51 -37.10
CA VAL A 37 -32.65 -7.90 -36.11
C VAL A 37 -33.15 -6.63 -36.80
N ASN A 38 -34.21 -6.77 -37.59
CA ASN A 38 -35.07 -5.67 -37.95
C ASN A 38 -35.75 -5.19 -36.68
N SER A 39 -35.03 -4.41 -35.87
CA SER A 39 -35.67 -3.49 -34.96
C SER A 39 -36.31 -2.42 -35.80
N PRO A 40 -37.60 -2.15 -35.66
CA PRO A 40 -38.21 -1.00 -36.30
C PRO A 40 -37.54 0.24 -35.64
N ALA A 41 -36.50 0.75 -36.28
CA ALA A 41 -35.94 2.02 -35.90
C ALA A 41 -36.99 3.08 -36.28
N GLY A 42 -37.72 3.57 -35.27
CA GLY A 42 -38.55 4.73 -35.44
C GLY A 42 -37.68 5.89 -35.93
N HIS A 43 -37.77 6.25 -37.19
CA HIS A 43 -37.13 7.42 -37.74
C HIS A 43 -38.03 8.61 -37.49
N LEU A 44 -37.62 9.54 -36.65
CA LEU A 44 -38.33 10.79 -36.38
C LEU A 44 -37.72 11.90 -37.22
N ARG A 45 -38.54 12.45 -38.09
CA ARG A 45 -38.15 13.59 -38.91
C ARG A 45 -38.41 14.90 -38.14
N LEU A 46 -37.37 15.62 -37.81
CA LEU A 46 -37.42 16.86 -37.05
C LEU A 46 -36.87 18.01 -37.90
N ASP A 47 -37.79 18.80 -38.47
CA ASP A 47 -37.43 20.07 -39.06
C ASP A 47 -37.08 21.12 -37.97
N GLU A 48 -36.46 22.21 -38.38
CA GLU A 48 -36.01 23.28 -37.49
C GLU A 48 -37.14 23.88 -36.67
N ASP A 49 -38.33 24.06 -37.28
CA ASP A 49 -39.51 24.62 -36.62
C ASP A 49 -40.05 23.68 -35.54
N THR A 50 -40.01 22.38 -35.79
CA THR A 50 -40.44 21.37 -34.83
C THR A 50 -39.44 21.25 -33.65
N ARG A 51 -38.13 21.33 -33.93
CA ARG A 51 -37.10 21.36 -32.88
C ARG A 51 -37.28 22.53 -31.93
N GLN A 52 -37.53 23.75 -32.49
CA GLN A 52 -37.76 24.91 -31.67
C GLN A 52 -39.04 24.85 -30.84
N ARG A 53 -40.13 24.33 -31.43
CA ARG A 53 -41.42 24.17 -30.70
C ARG A 53 -41.32 23.19 -29.55
N LEU A 54 -40.56 22.10 -29.71
CA LEU A 54 -40.40 21.05 -28.70
C LEU A 54 -39.26 21.33 -27.75
N GLY A 55 -38.50 22.42 -27.93
CA GLY A 55 -37.35 22.76 -27.10
C GLY A 55 -36.18 21.76 -27.19
N ILE A 56 -36.06 21.09 -28.34
CA ILE A 56 -35.03 20.08 -28.60
C ILE A 56 -33.74 20.76 -28.97
N SER A 57 -32.67 20.49 -28.19
CA SER A 57 -31.31 20.90 -28.52
C SER A 57 -30.44 19.70 -28.88
N VAL A 58 -29.57 19.88 -29.84
CA VAL A 58 -28.65 18.87 -30.32
C VAL A 58 -27.20 19.30 -30.07
N VAL A 59 -26.33 18.34 -29.86
CA VAL A 59 -24.90 18.57 -29.71
C VAL A 59 -24.14 17.58 -30.57
N PRO A 60 -23.00 17.95 -31.17
CA PRO A 60 -22.18 17.00 -31.90
C PRO A 60 -21.53 16.00 -30.94
N VAL A 61 -21.30 14.80 -31.43
CA VAL A 61 -20.45 13.82 -30.74
C VAL A 61 -19.02 14.34 -30.73
N GLU A 62 -18.43 14.45 -29.56
CA GLU A 62 -17.07 14.94 -29.44
C GLU A 62 -16.09 13.78 -29.46
N THR A 63 -15.07 13.92 -30.26
CA THR A 63 -13.92 13.00 -30.25
C THR A 63 -12.88 13.55 -29.26
N ALA A 64 -12.60 12.78 -28.22
CA ALA A 64 -11.58 13.13 -27.25
C ALA A 64 -10.45 12.10 -27.23
N SER A 65 -9.21 12.54 -27.08
CA SER A 65 -8.10 11.65 -26.82
C SER A 65 -8.04 11.34 -25.34
N VAL A 66 -8.26 10.09 -24.97
CA VAL A 66 -8.19 9.62 -23.58
C VAL A 66 -6.99 8.70 -23.47
N ARG A 67 -6.18 8.92 -22.44
CA ARG A 67 -5.07 8.02 -22.17
C ARG A 67 -5.57 6.66 -21.74
N THR A 68 -4.98 5.64 -22.31
CA THR A 68 -5.29 4.27 -21.92
C THR A 68 -4.66 3.96 -20.56
N SER A 69 -5.32 3.09 -19.80
CA SER A 69 -4.80 2.57 -18.55
C SER A 69 -4.87 1.05 -18.54
N ILE A 70 -3.90 0.43 -17.88
CA ILE A 70 -3.93 -0.99 -17.59
C ILE A 70 -4.61 -1.17 -16.23
N ASN A 71 -5.72 -1.88 -16.21
CA ASN A 71 -6.37 -2.29 -14.97
C ASN A 71 -5.66 -3.53 -14.42
N ALA A 72 -5.13 -3.42 -13.22
CA ALA A 72 -4.41 -4.49 -12.54
C ALA A 72 -4.91 -4.63 -11.09
N VAL A 73 -4.46 -5.68 -10.42
CA VAL A 73 -4.68 -5.86 -8.99
C VAL A 73 -3.34 -5.80 -8.29
N GLY A 74 -3.27 -4.99 -7.25
CA GLY A 74 -2.09 -4.88 -6.38
C GLY A 74 -2.43 -5.27 -4.95
N TRP A 75 -1.37 -5.50 -4.15
CA TRP A 75 -1.47 -5.80 -2.72
C TRP A 75 -0.70 -4.76 -1.94
N PHE A 76 -1.31 -4.31 -0.84
CA PHE A 76 -0.64 -3.38 0.07
C PHE A 76 0.41 -4.10 0.90
N GLU A 77 1.59 -3.54 0.93
CA GLU A 77 2.74 -4.00 1.72
C GLU A 77 3.28 -2.83 2.57
N ALA A 78 3.87 -3.17 3.70
CA ALA A 78 4.58 -2.19 4.51
C ALA A 78 5.87 -1.75 3.78
N PRO A 79 6.18 -0.45 3.72
CA PRO A 79 7.45 0.00 3.18
C PRO A 79 8.63 -0.62 3.95
N PRO A 80 9.76 -0.89 3.31
CA PRO A 80 10.96 -1.36 4.01
C PRO A 80 11.35 -0.39 5.13
N GLY A 81 11.55 -0.93 6.34
CA GLY A 81 11.93 -0.15 7.52
C GLY A 81 10.79 0.58 8.22
N SER A 82 9.54 0.47 7.75
CA SER A 82 8.37 1.03 8.43
C SER A 82 7.90 0.20 9.64
N GLU A 83 8.45 -1.00 9.83
CA GLU A 83 8.12 -1.89 10.94
C GLU A 83 9.37 -2.19 11.77
N ILE A 84 9.25 -2.10 13.07
CA ILE A 84 10.34 -2.37 14.01
C ILE A 84 9.79 -3.19 15.18
N THR A 85 10.52 -4.21 15.55
CA THR A 85 10.25 -4.99 16.77
C THR A 85 11.09 -4.44 17.92
N ILE A 86 10.44 -3.95 18.98
CA ILE A 86 11.10 -3.65 20.25
C ILE A 86 11.41 -4.98 20.92
N LYS A 87 12.70 -5.23 21.15
CA LYS A 87 13.20 -6.40 21.87
C LYS A 87 13.71 -6.00 23.23
N SER A 88 13.67 -6.92 24.18
CA SER A 88 14.26 -6.69 25.50
C SER A 88 15.78 -6.59 25.39
N PRO A 89 16.40 -5.49 25.86
CA PRO A 89 17.85 -5.34 25.86
C PRO A 89 18.56 -6.22 26.89
N ILE A 90 17.86 -6.62 27.96
CA ILE A 90 18.36 -7.46 29.05
C ILE A 90 17.22 -8.32 29.62
N ALA A 91 17.57 -9.31 30.44
CA ALA A 91 16.58 -10.11 31.16
C ALA A 91 15.96 -9.31 32.31
N GLY A 92 14.65 -9.47 32.55
CA GLY A 92 13.95 -8.77 33.62
C GLY A 92 12.44 -8.89 33.55
N PHE A 93 11.75 -8.17 34.42
CA PHE A 93 10.28 -8.09 34.43
C PHE A 93 9.82 -6.83 33.71
N VAL A 94 8.85 -6.99 32.81
CA VAL A 94 8.28 -5.86 32.07
C VAL A 94 7.14 -5.26 32.88
N ASP A 95 7.26 -4.00 33.26
CA ASP A 95 6.27 -3.27 34.03
C ASP A 95 5.65 -2.14 33.20
N SER A 96 4.40 -1.83 33.47
CA SER A 96 3.75 -0.65 32.90
C SER A 96 4.39 0.64 33.42
N ILE A 97 4.43 1.69 32.60
CA ILE A 97 4.86 3.03 33.04
C ILE A 97 3.88 3.58 34.07
N GLU A 98 2.58 3.41 33.79
CA GLU A 98 1.47 3.73 34.67
C GLU A 98 0.58 2.50 34.78
N PRO A 99 0.05 2.14 35.97
CA PRO A 99 -0.66 0.88 36.20
C PRO A 99 -1.81 0.60 35.23
N GLU A 100 -2.46 1.65 34.73
CA GLU A 100 -3.63 1.54 33.84
C GLU A 100 -3.29 1.72 32.33
N LYS A 101 -2.06 2.09 32.00
CA LYS A 101 -1.63 2.43 30.64
C LYS A 101 -0.72 1.38 30.01
N TRP A 102 -1.20 0.13 29.97
CA TRP A 102 -0.50 -0.88 29.18
C TRP A 102 -0.68 -0.61 27.68
N PRO A 103 0.41 -0.62 26.89
CA PRO A 103 0.33 -0.38 25.45
C PRO A 103 -0.48 -1.48 24.76
N LYS A 104 -1.62 -1.13 24.20
CA LYS A 104 -2.53 -2.06 23.51
C LYS A 104 -2.28 -2.01 22.00
N GLN A 105 -2.59 -3.10 21.31
CA GLN A 105 -2.60 -3.14 19.86
C GLN A 105 -3.47 -2.00 19.29
N GLY A 106 -2.96 -1.32 18.26
CA GLY A 106 -3.58 -0.15 17.65
C GLY A 106 -3.30 1.20 18.34
N ALA A 107 -2.68 1.19 19.55
CA ALA A 107 -2.29 2.43 20.23
C ALA A 107 -1.23 3.18 19.43
N ALA A 108 -1.39 4.51 19.32
CA ALA A 108 -0.41 5.38 18.69
C ALA A 108 0.77 5.63 19.65
N LEU A 109 1.96 5.65 19.09
CA LEU A 109 3.21 5.97 19.77
C LEU A 109 3.97 7.05 19.01
N SER A 110 4.60 7.95 19.74
CA SER A 110 5.55 8.91 19.18
C SER A 110 6.98 8.37 19.29
N ASN A 111 7.85 8.84 18.40
CA ASN A 111 9.28 8.53 18.50
C ASN A 111 9.83 8.93 19.88
N GLN A 112 10.64 8.07 20.48
CA GLN A 112 11.20 8.21 21.83
C GLN A 112 10.14 8.28 22.97
N GLN A 113 8.91 7.92 22.70
CA GLN A 113 7.93 7.74 23.76
C GLN A 113 8.23 6.48 24.55
N ALA A 114 8.21 6.60 25.89
CA ALA A 114 8.37 5.44 26.76
C ALA A 114 7.14 4.51 26.61
N VAL A 115 7.41 3.23 26.35
CA VAL A 115 6.39 2.18 26.12
C VAL A 115 6.16 1.38 27.41
N ALA A 116 7.23 1.00 28.08
CA ALA A 116 7.22 0.23 29.32
C ALA A 116 8.51 0.47 30.12
N LYS A 117 8.58 -0.09 31.30
CA LYS A 117 9.79 -0.14 32.13
C LYS A 117 10.22 -1.58 32.28
N LEU A 118 11.51 -1.82 32.20
CA LEU A 118 12.10 -3.12 32.48
C LEU A 118 12.75 -3.08 33.84
N ARG A 119 12.25 -3.88 34.76
CA ARG A 119 12.78 -4.04 36.10
C ARG A 119 13.70 -5.25 36.13
N VAL A 120 14.96 -4.97 36.40
CA VAL A 120 16.01 -5.98 36.35
C VAL A 120 16.34 -6.44 37.77
N PHE A 121 16.37 -7.76 37.93
CA PHE A 121 16.89 -8.40 39.14
C PHE A 121 18.21 -9.07 38.79
N LEU A 122 19.25 -8.73 39.49
CA LEU A 122 20.48 -9.44 39.40
C LEU A 122 20.47 -10.63 40.37
N SER A 123 20.96 -11.75 39.91
CA SER A 123 21.27 -12.86 40.84
C SER A 123 22.35 -12.44 41.85
N PRO A 124 22.40 -13.05 43.04
CA PRO A 124 23.45 -12.75 44.03
C PRO A 124 24.85 -12.87 43.46
N GLN A 125 25.06 -13.77 42.52
CA GLN A 125 26.36 -13.97 41.86
C GLN A 125 26.68 -12.81 40.91
N GLU A 126 25.73 -12.41 40.05
CA GLU A 126 25.91 -11.26 39.16
C GLU A 126 26.09 -9.97 39.93
N LEU A 127 25.34 -9.79 41.02
CA LEU A 127 25.49 -8.67 41.92
C LEU A 127 26.91 -8.61 42.51
N SER A 128 27.41 -9.75 43.01
CA SER A 128 28.81 -9.82 43.53
C SER A 128 29.86 -9.49 42.48
N GLN A 129 29.69 -9.99 41.25
CA GLN A 129 30.59 -9.71 40.13
C GLN A 129 30.57 -8.22 39.76
N MET A 130 29.40 -7.61 39.71
CA MET A 130 29.28 -6.16 39.45
C MET A 130 29.87 -5.32 40.55
N VAL A 131 29.67 -5.70 41.79
CA VAL A 131 30.30 -5.03 42.96
C VAL A 131 31.82 -5.07 42.82
N GLN A 132 32.38 -6.25 42.58
CA GLN A 132 33.84 -6.39 42.42
C GLN A 132 34.34 -5.55 41.22
N ALA A 133 33.67 -5.60 40.09
CA ALA A 133 34.04 -4.84 38.90
C ALA A 133 33.98 -3.33 39.15
N LYS A 134 33.01 -2.86 39.95
CA LYS A 134 32.91 -1.46 40.37
C LYS A 134 34.07 -1.08 41.31
N GLU A 135 34.32 -1.88 42.34
CA GLU A 135 35.41 -1.64 43.29
C GLU A 135 36.76 -1.62 42.59
N GLU A 136 37.01 -2.57 41.67
CA GLU A 136 38.22 -2.58 40.84
C GLU A 136 38.36 -1.32 40.00
N ASN A 137 37.27 -0.88 39.33
CA ASN A 137 37.31 0.36 38.56
C ASN A 137 37.49 1.61 39.43
N ASP A 138 36.87 1.66 40.62
CA ASP A 138 37.03 2.78 41.56
C ASP A 138 38.49 2.87 42.04
N ILE A 139 39.14 1.74 42.29
CA ILE A 139 40.56 1.69 42.64
C ILE A 139 41.41 2.20 41.46
N VAL A 140 41.15 1.72 40.23
CA VAL A 140 41.90 2.17 39.04
C VAL A 140 41.67 3.65 38.79
N MET A 141 40.44 4.15 38.96
CA MET A 141 40.13 5.57 38.81
C MET A 141 40.87 6.42 39.84
N GLN A 142 40.89 6.01 41.11
CA GLN A 142 41.67 6.72 42.15
C GLN A 142 43.19 6.72 41.87
N GLN A 143 43.73 5.57 41.45
CA GLN A 143 45.14 5.48 41.09
C GLN A 143 45.50 6.37 39.89
N SER A 144 44.66 6.41 38.90
CA SER A 144 44.85 7.24 37.69
C SER A 144 44.71 8.74 38.03
N LEU A 145 43.80 9.10 38.94
CA LEU A 145 43.64 10.47 39.43
C LEU A 145 44.93 10.93 40.16
N VAL A 146 45.42 10.12 41.12
CA VAL A 146 46.67 10.44 41.85
C VAL A 146 47.85 10.53 40.88
N THR A 147 47.94 9.65 39.89
CA THR A 147 49.00 9.68 38.88
C THR A 147 48.92 10.94 38.02
N MET A 148 47.70 11.37 37.67
CA MET A 148 47.46 12.61 36.92
C MET A 148 47.91 13.84 37.76
N GLU A 149 47.46 13.92 39.01
CA GLU A 149 47.83 15.02 39.92
C GLU A 149 49.36 15.10 40.16
N LEU A 150 50.00 13.93 40.35
CA LEU A 150 51.42 13.85 40.49
C LEU A 150 52.15 14.32 39.21
N SER A 151 51.71 13.89 38.05
CA SER A 151 52.30 14.30 36.77
C SER A 151 52.12 15.79 36.51
N GLU A 152 50.96 16.34 36.87
CA GLU A 152 50.67 17.78 36.78
C GLU A 152 51.59 18.60 37.73
N ALA A 153 51.70 18.15 38.96
CA ALA A 153 52.61 18.78 39.93
C ALA A 153 54.09 18.69 39.55
N GLN A 154 54.49 17.61 38.84
CA GLN A 154 55.85 17.47 38.31
C GLN A 154 56.06 18.44 37.14
N LEU A 155 55.12 18.57 36.23
CA LEU A 155 55.19 19.50 35.11
C LEU A 155 55.28 20.96 35.64
N GLN A 156 54.37 21.31 36.55
CA GLN A 156 54.36 22.65 37.14
C GLN A 156 55.72 23.04 37.82
N ARG A 157 56.26 22.11 38.57
CA ARG A 157 57.60 22.34 39.23
C ARG A 157 58.74 22.49 38.21
N ALA A 158 58.64 21.75 37.08
CA ALA A 158 59.64 21.85 36.02
C ALA A 158 59.46 23.17 35.21
N GLU A 159 58.24 23.66 35.02
CA GLU A 159 57.98 24.95 34.39
C GLU A 159 58.42 26.12 35.31
N ASP A 160 58.16 26.04 36.62
CA ASP A 160 58.57 27.04 37.62
C ASP A 160 60.10 27.16 37.76
N ALA A 161 60.78 26.04 37.51
CA ALA A 161 62.27 26.03 37.54
C ALA A 161 62.91 26.70 36.30
N GLY A 162 62.10 27.03 35.27
CA GLY A 162 62.53 27.82 34.11
C GLY A 162 63.73 27.22 33.35
N ASN A 163 64.80 28.04 33.17
CA ASN A 163 65.96 27.64 32.39
C ASN A 163 66.84 26.54 33.04
N ALA A 164 66.52 26.08 34.26
CA ALA A 164 67.21 24.98 34.92
C ALA A 164 66.80 23.58 34.42
N VAL A 165 65.68 23.51 33.67
CA VAL A 165 65.14 22.26 33.06
C VAL A 165 65.16 22.35 31.54
N THR A 166 65.68 21.29 30.89
CA THR A 166 65.77 21.25 29.45
C THR A 166 64.37 21.14 28.81
N GLY A 167 64.14 21.78 27.62
CA GLY A 167 62.88 21.73 26.92
C GLY A 167 62.45 20.29 26.65
N ILE A 168 63.34 19.40 26.29
CA ILE A 168 63.05 17.96 26.06
C ILE A 168 62.45 17.33 27.34
N ARG A 169 62.89 17.73 28.50
CA ARG A 169 62.35 17.20 29.78
C ARG A 169 60.94 17.72 30.05
N ILE A 170 60.64 18.94 29.69
CA ILE A 170 59.28 19.53 29.79
C ILE A 170 58.36 18.81 28.85
N ASP A 171 58.77 18.53 27.60
CA ASP A 171 57.95 17.79 26.63
C ASP A 171 57.64 16.36 27.09
N GLN A 172 58.63 15.66 27.68
CA GLN A 172 58.41 14.35 28.30
C GLN A 172 57.41 14.37 29.45
N LEU A 173 57.44 15.42 30.27
CA LEU A 173 56.46 15.58 31.37
C LEU A 173 55.07 15.90 30.86
N LYS A 174 54.93 16.71 29.80
CA LYS A 174 53.68 16.96 29.13
C LYS A 174 53.07 15.68 28.56
N GLU A 175 53.87 14.89 27.85
CA GLU A 175 53.42 13.59 27.32
C GLU A 175 52.99 12.63 28.45
N SER A 176 53.73 12.61 29.58
CA SER A 176 53.36 11.81 30.74
C SER A 176 52.03 12.26 31.35
N LEU A 177 51.79 13.56 31.45
CA LEU A 177 50.52 14.12 31.93
C LEU A 177 49.35 13.77 31.00
N GLU A 178 49.55 13.90 29.69
CA GLU A 178 48.48 13.55 28.74
C GLU A 178 48.12 12.06 28.78
N ARG A 179 49.12 11.17 28.96
CA ARG A 179 48.84 9.73 29.17
C ARG A 179 48.08 9.50 30.49
N ALA A 180 48.43 10.17 31.56
CA ALA A 180 47.75 10.07 32.85
C ALA A 180 46.30 10.60 32.79
N LYS A 181 46.07 11.73 32.10
CA LYS A 181 44.74 12.27 31.82
C LYS A 181 43.88 11.31 31.00
N ALA A 182 44.47 10.66 29.96
CA ALA A 182 43.78 9.69 29.15
C ALA A 182 43.33 8.46 29.97
N ALA A 183 44.20 7.93 30.81
CA ALA A 183 43.88 6.80 31.70
C ALA A 183 42.78 7.15 32.72
N TYR A 184 42.81 8.34 33.30
CA TYR A 184 41.75 8.82 34.20
C TYR A 184 40.40 8.97 33.45
N ARG A 185 40.42 9.54 32.24
CA ARG A 185 39.24 9.69 31.43
C ARG A 185 38.62 8.33 31.09
N GLU A 186 39.44 7.37 30.66
CA GLU A 186 39.01 6.02 30.35
C GLU A 186 38.29 5.34 31.53
N SER A 187 38.91 5.38 32.72
CA SER A 187 38.31 4.81 33.94
C SER A 187 37.02 5.51 34.35
N LYS A 188 36.96 6.83 34.16
CA LYS A 188 35.74 7.61 34.43
C LYS A 188 34.62 7.32 33.43
N GLU A 189 34.94 7.09 32.16
CA GLU A 189 33.95 6.75 31.12
C GLU A 189 33.37 5.33 31.28
N LYS A 190 34.10 4.42 31.92
CA LYS A 190 33.59 3.08 32.28
C LYS A 190 32.56 3.12 33.42
N LEU A 191 32.61 4.14 34.29
CA LEU A 191 31.75 4.22 35.47
C LEU A 191 30.22 4.23 35.18
N PRO A 192 29.71 4.91 34.16
CA PRO A 192 28.28 4.88 33.85
C PRO A 192 27.75 3.51 33.42
N PHE A 193 28.65 2.64 32.92
CA PHE A 193 28.29 1.26 32.54
C PHE A 193 28.31 0.33 33.76
N LEU A 194 28.99 0.71 34.82
CA LEU A 194 29.02 0.04 36.12
C LEU A 194 27.98 0.74 36.99
N LEU A 195 26.77 0.25 36.97
CA LEU A 195 25.56 0.78 37.59
C LEU A 195 25.75 1.52 38.90
N LYS A 196 25.11 2.69 38.98
CA LYS A 196 25.29 3.60 40.06
C LYS A 196 24.84 3.07 41.43
N GLU A 197 23.85 2.18 41.55
CA GLU A 197 23.31 1.77 42.85
C GLU A 197 22.57 0.42 42.80
N PRO A 198 23.26 -0.74 42.70
CA PRO A 198 22.60 -2.02 42.88
C PRO A 198 22.37 -2.40 44.36
N TYR A 199 22.88 -1.60 45.31
CA TYR A 199 22.97 -2.02 46.69
C TYR A 199 21.81 -1.64 47.57
N GLU A 200 21.19 -0.50 47.33
CA GLU A 200 20.18 0.04 48.25
C GLU A 200 18.82 -0.68 48.18
N ASN A 201 18.56 -1.42 47.12
CA ASN A 201 17.27 -2.06 46.86
C ASN A 201 17.33 -3.59 46.72
N GLY A 202 18.25 -4.28 47.37
CA GLY A 202 18.26 -5.75 47.38
C GLY A 202 18.48 -6.41 46.01
N GLY A 203 19.31 -5.83 45.14
CA GLY A 203 19.57 -6.35 43.80
C GLY A 203 18.62 -5.81 42.71
N LEU A 204 17.75 -4.90 43.08
CA LEU A 204 16.88 -4.20 42.12
C LEU A 204 17.67 -3.06 41.49
N MET A 205 17.81 -3.14 40.18
CA MET A 205 18.39 -2.03 39.40
C MET A 205 17.33 -0.96 39.13
N SER A 206 17.78 0.27 38.90
CA SER A 206 16.90 1.32 38.40
C SER A 206 16.18 0.84 37.15
N PRO A 207 14.84 0.98 37.05
CA PRO A 207 14.10 0.50 35.90
C PRO A 207 14.57 1.15 34.60
N ILE A 208 14.79 0.35 33.59
CA ILE A 208 15.16 0.83 32.26
C ILE A 208 13.88 1.13 31.50
N SER A 209 13.74 2.36 31.01
CA SER A 209 12.63 2.72 30.15
C SER A 209 12.84 2.18 28.73
N LEU A 210 11.87 1.41 28.25
CA LEU A 210 11.83 0.95 26.87
C LEU A 210 11.15 2.03 26.04
N MET A 211 11.86 2.56 25.04
CA MET A 211 11.41 3.67 24.20
C MET A 211 10.98 3.16 22.82
N ALA A 212 9.96 3.79 22.23
CA ALA A 212 9.59 3.56 20.84
C ALA A 212 10.66 4.14 19.91
N PRO A 213 11.27 3.33 19.03
CA PRO A 213 12.34 3.82 18.14
C PRO A 213 11.80 4.62 16.94
N ILE A 214 10.52 4.48 16.63
CA ILE A 214 9.82 5.22 15.56
C ILE A 214 8.45 5.68 16.05
N SER A 215 7.89 6.69 15.39
CA SER A 215 6.46 7.01 15.51
C SER A 215 5.65 6.00 14.72
N GLY A 216 4.47 5.64 15.23
CA GLY A 216 3.60 4.66 14.55
C GLY A 216 2.51 4.13 15.46
N ARG A 217 2.03 2.93 15.16
CA ARG A 217 1.07 2.21 16.01
C ARG A 217 1.60 0.83 16.39
N ILE A 218 1.16 0.35 17.54
CA ILE A 218 1.46 -1.02 17.98
C ILE A 218 0.68 -1.99 17.09
N LEU A 219 1.42 -2.81 16.34
CA LEU A 219 0.89 -3.86 15.46
C LEU A 219 0.59 -5.13 16.25
N ALA A 220 1.53 -5.52 17.13
CA ALA A 220 1.39 -6.68 18.01
C ALA A 220 2.03 -6.40 19.36
N SER A 221 1.50 -7.04 20.40
CA SER A 221 2.06 -7.05 21.76
C SER A 221 2.33 -8.49 22.15
N HIS A 222 3.60 -8.79 22.41
CA HIS A 222 4.08 -10.13 22.82
C HIS A 222 4.39 -10.19 24.31
N ALA A 223 4.36 -9.06 25.01
CA ALA A 223 4.63 -8.95 26.44
C ALA A 223 3.35 -8.64 27.22
N ALA A 224 3.33 -9.09 28.47
CA ALA A 224 2.30 -8.79 29.46
C ALA A 224 2.91 -8.09 30.70
N PRO A 225 2.13 -7.26 31.40
CA PRO A 225 2.59 -6.63 32.63
C PRO A 225 3.04 -7.67 33.66
N GLY A 226 4.22 -7.48 34.25
CA GLY A 226 4.80 -8.41 35.23
C GLY A 226 5.41 -9.67 34.62
N GLN A 227 5.43 -9.82 33.30
CA GLN A 227 6.06 -10.96 32.62
C GLN A 227 7.59 -10.88 32.72
N TYR A 228 8.22 -12.01 33.03
CA TYR A 228 9.66 -12.16 32.90
C TYR A 228 10.04 -12.39 31.44
N VAL A 229 11.03 -11.66 30.95
CA VAL A 229 11.55 -11.74 29.59
C VAL A 229 13.06 -11.89 29.60
N GLN A 230 13.57 -12.55 28.56
CA GLN A 230 15.01 -12.71 28.36
C GLN A 230 15.55 -11.63 27.40
N MET A 231 16.86 -11.47 27.38
CA MET A 231 17.51 -10.61 26.40
C MET A 231 17.21 -11.08 24.98
N GLY A 232 16.73 -10.17 24.14
CA GLY A 232 16.37 -10.46 22.74
C GLY A 232 14.92 -10.86 22.52
N ASP A 233 14.14 -11.14 23.59
CA ASP A 233 12.73 -11.46 23.45
C ASP A 233 11.96 -10.32 22.78
N PRO A 234 11.09 -10.59 21.79
CA PRO A 234 10.21 -9.60 21.19
C PRO A 234 9.15 -9.14 22.20
N LEU A 235 8.96 -7.85 22.31
CA LEU A 235 8.01 -7.25 23.26
C LEU A 235 6.83 -6.59 22.53
N TRP A 236 7.11 -5.73 21.56
CA TRP A 236 6.12 -5.05 20.74
C TRP A 236 6.60 -4.93 19.30
N GLU A 237 5.68 -5.03 18.39
CA GLU A 237 5.88 -4.64 17.00
C GLU A 237 5.22 -3.29 16.77
N ILE A 238 5.98 -2.35 16.25
CA ILE A 238 5.52 -0.99 15.92
C ILE A 238 5.66 -0.80 14.44
N GLY A 239 4.64 -0.23 13.80
CA GLY A 239 4.66 0.12 12.39
C GLY A 239 4.15 1.52 12.12
N ASP A 240 4.82 2.21 11.21
CA ASP A 240 4.33 3.42 10.57
C ASP A 240 3.74 3.05 9.21
N TRP A 241 2.43 2.97 9.16
CA TRP A 241 1.66 2.66 7.96
C TRP A 241 0.91 3.89 7.43
N SER A 242 1.38 5.08 7.76
CA SER A 242 0.85 6.34 7.20
C SER A 242 1.00 6.42 5.68
N THR A 243 1.95 5.67 5.14
CA THR A 243 2.12 5.39 3.72
C THR A 243 2.33 3.90 3.55
N LEU A 244 1.59 3.29 2.64
CA LEU A 244 1.77 1.89 2.26
C LEU A 244 2.31 1.81 0.84
N TRP A 245 2.97 0.71 0.53
CA TRP A 245 3.33 0.38 -0.83
C TRP A 245 2.29 -0.55 -1.44
N LEU A 246 1.81 -0.20 -2.64
CA LEU A 246 1.01 -1.07 -3.46
C LEU A 246 1.92 -1.82 -4.43
N ARG A 247 2.08 -3.12 -4.22
CA ARG A 247 2.80 -4.03 -5.11
C ARG A 247 1.88 -4.51 -6.20
N VAL A 248 2.19 -4.16 -7.43
CA VAL A 248 1.39 -4.50 -8.62
C VAL A 248 2.21 -5.41 -9.53
N PRO A 249 1.93 -6.73 -9.57
CA PRO A 249 2.60 -7.65 -10.47
C PRO A 249 2.06 -7.50 -11.88
N LEU A 250 2.94 -7.33 -12.84
CA LEU A 250 2.62 -7.20 -14.27
C LEU A 250 3.49 -8.12 -15.10
N PHE A 251 3.00 -8.53 -16.27
CA PHE A 251 3.83 -9.18 -17.25
C PHE A 251 4.81 -8.19 -17.89
N GLN A 252 5.96 -8.69 -18.35
CA GLN A 252 7.01 -7.87 -18.98
C GLN A 252 6.47 -6.98 -20.11
N SER A 253 5.53 -7.52 -20.92
CA SER A 253 4.90 -6.80 -22.03
C SER A 253 4.11 -5.57 -21.60
N ASP A 254 3.59 -5.58 -20.38
CA ASP A 254 2.75 -4.51 -19.84
C ASP A 254 3.56 -3.50 -19.04
N VAL A 255 4.62 -3.96 -18.37
CA VAL A 255 5.56 -3.06 -17.66
C VAL A 255 6.13 -2.00 -18.60
N SER A 256 6.48 -2.38 -19.84
CA SER A 256 7.04 -1.45 -20.84
C SER A 256 6.06 -0.38 -21.34
N LYS A 257 4.77 -0.57 -21.11
CA LYS A 257 3.72 0.38 -21.50
C LYS A 257 3.40 1.39 -20.40
N VAL A 258 3.72 1.06 -19.14
CA VAL A 258 3.38 1.90 -17.98
C VAL A 258 4.24 3.16 -17.96
N VAL A 259 3.59 4.31 -17.79
CA VAL A 259 4.23 5.61 -17.62
C VAL A 259 4.42 5.89 -16.13
N THR A 260 5.68 5.84 -15.67
CA THR A 260 6.03 5.97 -14.25
C THR A 260 6.04 7.40 -13.73
N GLU A 261 6.08 8.39 -14.63
CA GLU A 261 6.02 9.81 -14.30
C GLU A 261 4.62 10.28 -13.89
N GLN A 262 3.62 9.44 -14.12
CA GLN A 262 2.24 9.71 -13.74
C GLN A 262 1.80 8.80 -12.60
N PRO A 263 0.98 9.32 -11.66
CA PRO A 263 0.49 8.50 -10.57
C PRO A 263 -0.49 7.43 -11.08
N ALA A 264 -0.43 6.26 -10.48
CA ALA A 264 -1.47 5.26 -10.61
C ALA A 264 -2.73 5.70 -9.86
N THR A 265 -3.88 5.21 -10.28
CA THR A 265 -5.18 5.59 -9.70
C THR A 265 -5.85 4.39 -9.03
N LEU A 266 -6.30 4.60 -7.80
CA LEU A 266 -7.12 3.64 -7.06
C LEU A 266 -8.49 4.27 -6.80
N ARG A 267 -9.56 3.50 -6.90
CA ARG A 267 -10.89 3.96 -6.48
C ARG A 267 -11.21 3.45 -5.10
N ASP A 268 -11.57 4.37 -4.24
CA ASP A 268 -12.06 4.02 -2.92
C ASP A 268 -13.49 3.48 -3.02
N ALA A 269 -13.67 2.21 -2.68
CA ALA A 269 -14.98 1.55 -2.74
C ALA A 269 -16.05 2.17 -1.82
N ALA A 270 -15.63 2.92 -0.78
CA ALA A 270 -16.56 3.52 0.18
C ALA A 270 -17.03 4.93 -0.21
N SER A 271 -16.19 5.71 -0.91
CA SER A 271 -16.45 7.12 -1.21
C SER A 271 -16.40 7.46 -2.70
N ASP A 272 -16.13 6.48 -3.56
CA ASP A 272 -15.87 6.63 -5.01
C ASP A 272 -14.77 7.66 -5.35
N ASN A 273 -14.02 8.11 -4.34
CA ASN A 273 -12.91 9.04 -4.52
C ASN A 273 -11.73 8.36 -5.20
N VAL A 274 -11.05 9.09 -6.06
CA VAL A 274 -9.82 8.65 -6.69
C VAL A 274 -8.64 8.97 -5.76
N ILE A 275 -7.85 7.96 -5.46
CA ILE A 275 -6.61 8.05 -4.70
C ILE A 275 -5.46 7.91 -5.68
N PHE A 276 -4.49 8.82 -5.59
CA PHE A 276 -3.31 8.81 -6.42
C PHE A 276 -2.17 8.10 -5.71
N ALA A 277 -1.53 7.16 -6.41
CA ALA A 277 -0.37 6.42 -5.94
C ALA A 277 0.85 6.76 -6.77
N ASN A 278 1.90 7.25 -6.12
CA ASN A 278 3.12 7.66 -6.79
C ASN A 278 4.05 6.47 -6.99
N TYR A 279 4.65 6.39 -8.17
CA TYR A 279 5.64 5.36 -8.47
C TYR A 279 6.85 5.46 -7.52
N VAL A 280 7.30 4.32 -7.02
CA VAL A 280 8.46 4.22 -6.13
C VAL A 280 9.63 3.54 -6.82
N SER A 281 9.42 2.32 -7.28
CA SER A 281 10.50 1.52 -7.86
C SER A 281 9.98 0.28 -8.60
N VAL A 282 10.86 -0.29 -9.40
CA VAL A 282 10.72 -1.63 -9.96
C VAL A 282 11.86 -2.50 -9.43
N PRO A 283 11.59 -3.69 -8.89
CA PRO A 283 12.64 -4.61 -8.48
C PRO A 283 13.43 -5.09 -9.67
N THR A 284 14.72 -5.39 -9.46
CA THR A 284 15.59 -5.98 -10.47
C THR A 284 15.34 -7.47 -10.72
N ARG A 285 14.42 -8.06 -9.98
CA ARG A 285 14.08 -9.50 -10.05
C ARG A 285 12.66 -9.70 -10.54
N THR A 286 12.52 -10.64 -11.47
CA THR A 286 11.23 -11.21 -11.87
C THR A 286 10.84 -12.32 -10.90
N ASP A 287 9.58 -12.42 -10.54
CA ASP A 287 9.06 -13.56 -9.79
C ASP A 287 9.07 -14.79 -10.70
N ALA A 288 9.86 -15.81 -10.31
CA ALA A 288 10.05 -17.00 -11.12
C ALA A 288 8.80 -17.91 -11.17
N ALA A 289 7.89 -17.80 -10.18
CA ALA A 289 6.68 -18.60 -10.13
C ALA A 289 5.56 -18.06 -11.01
N THR A 290 5.44 -16.72 -11.05
CA THR A 290 4.38 -16.03 -11.79
C THR A 290 4.84 -15.40 -13.09
N HIS A 291 6.15 -15.35 -13.34
CA HIS A 291 6.78 -14.64 -14.46
C HIS A 291 6.39 -13.17 -14.55
N THR A 292 6.12 -12.54 -13.40
CA THR A 292 5.73 -11.13 -13.32
C THR A 292 6.83 -10.27 -12.74
N ILE A 293 6.79 -8.99 -13.07
CA ILE A 293 7.61 -7.94 -12.50
C ILE A 293 6.67 -7.08 -11.65
N SER A 294 7.00 -6.91 -10.37
CA SER A 294 6.18 -6.08 -9.48
C SER A 294 6.59 -4.61 -9.58
N LEU A 295 5.65 -3.73 -9.89
CA LEU A 295 5.84 -2.29 -9.70
C LEU A 295 5.37 -1.89 -8.30
N PHE A 296 6.06 -0.95 -7.68
CA PHE A 296 5.70 -0.43 -6.37
C PHE A 296 5.24 1.03 -6.46
N PHE A 297 4.11 1.30 -5.83
CA PHE A 297 3.51 2.64 -5.76
C PHE A 297 3.25 3.01 -4.31
N ALA A 298 3.66 4.21 -3.90
CA ALA A 298 3.39 4.76 -2.58
C ALA A 298 1.96 5.31 -2.53
N VAL A 299 1.17 4.80 -1.58
CA VAL A 299 -0.22 5.19 -1.35
C VAL A 299 -0.34 5.86 0.01
N PRO A 300 -0.83 7.10 0.11
CA PRO A 300 -1.11 7.75 1.38
C PRO A 300 -2.16 6.97 2.18
N ASN A 301 -1.88 6.75 3.47
CA ASN A 301 -2.74 5.99 4.37
C ASN A 301 -2.80 6.61 5.79
N ALA A 302 -2.83 7.95 5.85
CA ALA A 302 -2.84 8.68 7.13
C ALA A 302 -3.99 8.26 8.06
N ASP A 303 -5.14 7.93 7.50
CA ASP A 303 -6.34 7.51 8.23
C ASP A 303 -6.36 6.00 8.55
N TRP A 304 -5.30 5.26 8.23
CA TRP A 304 -5.20 3.80 8.41
C TRP A 304 -6.33 3.00 7.75
N LYS A 305 -6.79 3.50 6.62
CA LYS A 305 -7.90 2.94 5.85
C LYS A 305 -7.51 1.62 5.19
N PHE A 306 -6.33 1.57 4.60
CA PHE A 306 -5.79 0.38 3.98
C PHE A 306 -4.97 -0.44 4.97
N ARG A 307 -4.97 -1.76 4.76
CA ARG A 307 -4.25 -2.72 5.59
C ARG A 307 -3.23 -3.49 4.78
N VAL A 308 -2.11 -3.81 5.38
CA VAL A 308 -1.10 -4.70 4.79
C VAL A 308 -1.74 -6.04 4.45
N GLY A 309 -1.45 -6.56 3.25
CA GLY A 309 -2.05 -7.77 2.71
C GLY A 309 -3.39 -7.58 1.99
N GLN A 310 -4.02 -6.42 2.09
CA GLN A 310 -5.26 -6.13 1.36
C GLN A 310 -4.97 -5.98 -0.13
N SER A 311 -5.82 -6.56 -0.99
CA SER A 311 -5.77 -6.35 -2.43
C SER A 311 -6.65 -5.17 -2.85
N HIS A 312 -6.24 -4.50 -3.93
CA HIS A 312 -6.99 -3.39 -4.50
C HIS A 312 -6.83 -3.31 -6.02
N ALA A 313 -7.90 -2.92 -6.71
CA ALA A 313 -7.82 -2.64 -8.13
C ALA A 313 -7.11 -1.30 -8.36
N VAL A 314 -6.23 -1.25 -9.36
CA VAL A 314 -5.42 -0.08 -9.69
C VAL A 314 -5.40 0.14 -11.20
N GLY A 315 -5.61 1.37 -11.62
CA GLY A 315 -5.43 1.83 -12.99
C GLY A 315 -4.02 2.39 -13.17
N LEU A 316 -3.22 1.77 -14.02
CA LEU A 316 -1.87 2.19 -14.33
C LEU A 316 -1.88 3.01 -15.60
N PRO A 317 -1.38 4.25 -15.62
CA PRO A 317 -1.32 5.08 -16.82
C PRO A 317 -0.37 4.47 -17.85
N THR A 318 -0.78 4.51 -19.13
CA THR A 318 0.07 4.06 -20.23
C THR A 318 0.36 5.19 -21.20
N SER A 319 1.37 5.00 -22.06
CA SER A 319 1.71 5.96 -23.11
C SER A 319 0.72 5.94 -24.28
N GLY A 320 -0.21 4.98 -24.31
CA GLY A 320 -1.19 4.90 -25.35
C GLY A 320 -2.28 5.96 -25.19
N GLU A 321 -2.63 6.59 -26.30
CA GLU A 321 -3.82 7.44 -26.42
C GLU A 321 -4.84 6.70 -27.29
N GLN A 322 -6.07 6.70 -26.85
CA GLN A 322 -7.19 6.17 -27.61
C GLN A 322 -8.16 7.30 -27.89
N SER A 323 -8.52 7.45 -29.16
CA SER A 323 -9.60 8.33 -29.56
C SER A 323 -10.91 7.67 -29.15
N VAL A 324 -11.70 8.35 -28.34
CA VAL A 324 -12.99 7.89 -27.85
C VAL A 324 -14.07 8.93 -28.16
N LEU A 325 -15.27 8.44 -28.39
CA LEU A 325 -16.43 9.30 -28.56
C LEU A 325 -17.03 9.61 -27.20
N MET A 326 -17.39 10.87 -26.97
CA MET A 326 -17.97 11.34 -25.71
C MET A 326 -19.23 12.14 -25.97
N ILE A 327 -20.26 11.87 -25.17
CA ILE A 327 -21.52 12.63 -25.18
C ILE A 327 -21.86 13.10 -23.76
N PRO A 328 -22.63 14.19 -23.59
CA PRO A 328 -23.18 14.59 -22.30
C PRO A 328 -24.10 13.49 -21.73
N LYS A 329 -24.11 13.35 -20.40
CA LYS A 329 -25.02 12.41 -19.70
C LYS A 329 -26.50 12.68 -20.02
N SER A 330 -26.86 13.95 -20.27
CA SER A 330 -28.22 14.37 -20.63
C SER A 330 -28.73 13.79 -21.94
N CYS A 331 -27.85 13.28 -22.81
CA CYS A 331 -28.22 12.66 -24.06
C CYS A 331 -28.67 11.20 -23.90
N ILE A 332 -28.45 10.58 -22.73
CA ILE A 332 -28.65 9.16 -22.51
C ILE A 332 -30.02 8.94 -21.91
N LEU A 333 -30.79 8.11 -22.59
CA LEU A 333 -32.06 7.57 -22.12
C LEU A 333 -31.90 6.10 -21.71
N TYR A 334 -32.61 5.68 -20.71
CA TYR A 334 -32.65 4.28 -20.29
C TYR A 334 -34.03 3.72 -20.57
N ASP A 335 -34.10 2.58 -21.19
CA ASP A 335 -35.36 1.88 -21.40
C ASP A 335 -35.85 1.20 -20.11
N GLY A 336 -37.03 0.55 -20.16
CA GLY A 336 -37.62 -0.16 -19.04
C GLY A 336 -36.77 -1.35 -18.53
N PHE A 337 -35.76 -1.78 -19.27
CA PHE A 337 -34.82 -2.84 -18.94
C PHE A 337 -33.44 -2.26 -18.47
N GLY A 338 -33.31 -0.93 -18.45
CA GLY A 338 -32.07 -0.25 -18.06
C GLY A 338 -31.01 -0.20 -19.17
N GLN A 339 -31.39 -0.46 -20.43
CA GLN A 339 -30.47 -0.37 -21.57
C GLN A 339 -30.29 1.10 -21.99
N PRO A 340 -29.07 1.58 -22.18
CA PRO A 340 -28.83 2.95 -22.59
C PRO A 340 -29.04 3.14 -24.08
N SER A 341 -29.67 4.24 -24.44
CA SER A 341 -29.93 4.65 -25.83
C SER A 341 -29.86 6.16 -25.95
N CYS A 342 -29.71 6.69 -27.14
CA CYS A 342 -29.87 8.11 -27.45
C CYS A 342 -30.55 8.29 -28.79
N TYR A 343 -31.08 9.50 -29.06
CA TYR A 343 -31.48 9.89 -30.38
C TYR A 343 -30.31 10.54 -31.10
N ALA A 344 -29.93 9.97 -32.24
CA ALA A 344 -28.81 10.45 -33.03
C ALA A 344 -29.22 10.59 -34.50
N ALA A 345 -28.57 11.50 -35.20
CA ALA A 345 -28.63 11.72 -36.62
C ALA A 345 -27.24 11.96 -37.18
N GLU A 346 -27.05 11.72 -38.48
CA GLU A 346 -25.83 12.19 -39.17
C GLU A 346 -25.83 13.73 -39.21
N SER A 347 -24.63 14.33 -39.21
CA SER A 347 -24.45 15.77 -39.37
C SER A 347 -25.17 16.20 -40.66
N ASP A 348 -26.00 17.20 -40.60
CA ASP A 348 -26.87 17.69 -41.70
C ASP A 348 -28.16 16.90 -41.95
N SER A 349 -28.44 15.79 -41.25
CA SER A 349 -29.70 15.06 -41.36
C SER A 349 -30.78 15.68 -40.46
N VAL A 350 -32.02 15.66 -40.97
CA VAL A 350 -33.24 16.00 -40.20
C VAL A 350 -33.93 14.76 -39.63
N GLU A 351 -33.37 13.59 -39.92
CA GLU A 351 -33.91 12.30 -39.48
C GLU A 351 -33.13 11.74 -38.32
N PHE A 352 -33.76 11.72 -37.15
CA PHE A 352 -33.20 11.15 -35.93
C PHE A 352 -33.70 9.73 -35.72
N SER A 353 -32.76 8.84 -35.35
CA SER A 353 -33.08 7.47 -34.98
C SER A 353 -32.61 7.18 -33.57
N ARG A 354 -33.32 6.27 -32.91
CA ARG A 354 -32.91 5.79 -31.60
C ARG A 354 -31.79 4.76 -31.78
N LYS A 355 -30.57 5.11 -31.26
CA LYS A 355 -29.41 4.23 -31.29
C LYS A 355 -29.16 3.66 -29.89
N HIS A 356 -29.00 2.34 -29.80
CA HIS A 356 -28.55 1.68 -28.57
C HIS A 356 -27.08 1.92 -28.37
N LEU A 357 -26.70 2.18 -27.11
CA LEU A 357 -25.33 2.56 -26.76
C LEU A 357 -24.69 1.48 -25.91
N GLU A 358 -23.40 1.26 -26.11
CA GLU A 358 -22.52 0.66 -25.11
C GLU A 358 -21.69 1.78 -24.44
N LEU A 359 -21.87 1.93 -23.13
CA LEU A 359 -21.24 3.00 -22.38
C LEU A 359 -19.96 2.54 -21.71
N GLY A 360 -18.95 3.42 -21.73
CA GLY A 360 -17.68 3.24 -21.03
C GLY A 360 -17.61 4.06 -19.74
N ALA A 361 -16.41 4.54 -19.42
CA ALA A 361 -16.16 5.35 -18.22
C ALA A 361 -16.84 6.73 -18.32
N THR A 362 -17.25 7.24 -17.17
CA THR A 362 -17.79 8.59 -17.04
C THR A 362 -16.70 9.56 -16.65
N HIS A 363 -16.60 10.70 -17.34
CA HIS A 363 -15.71 11.79 -17.04
C HIS A 363 -16.52 13.08 -16.79
N ALA A 364 -16.59 13.51 -15.53
CA ALA A 364 -17.39 14.64 -15.09
C ALA A 364 -18.86 14.50 -15.56
N ASP A 365 -19.30 15.37 -16.47
CA ASP A 365 -20.68 15.40 -17.02
C ASP A 365 -20.80 14.65 -18.37
N ARG A 366 -19.75 13.96 -18.81
CA ARG A 366 -19.72 13.24 -20.11
C ARG A 366 -19.46 11.76 -19.90
N VAL A 367 -19.94 10.98 -20.86
CA VAL A 367 -19.78 9.52 -20.88
C VAL A 367 -19.10 9.10 -22.17
N ILE A 368 -18.14 8.20 -22.05
CA ILE A 368 -17.51 7.56 -23.21
C ILE A 368 -18.51 6.59 -23.83
N VAL A 369 -18.68 6.66 -25.14
CA VAL A 369 -19.46 5.70 -25.91
C VAL A 369 -18.50 4.76 -26.62
N THR A 370 -18.61 3.46 -26.33
CA THR A 370 -17.77 2.43 -26.93
C THR A 370 -18.34 1.87 -28.21
N ARG A 371 -19.69 1.85 -28.33
CA ARG A 371 -20.40 1.45 -29.52
C ARG A 371 -21.75 2.18 -29.63
N GLY A 372 -22.24 2.34 -30.87
CA GLY A 372 -23.55 2.86 -31.16
C GLY A 372 -23.60 4.26 -31.77
N LEU A 373 -22.46 4.96 -31.83
CA LEU A 373 -22.32 6.29 -32.45
C LEU A 373 -21.08 6.36 -33.34
N ASP A 374 -21.17 7.24 -34.32
CA ASP A 374 -20.07 7.65 -35.18
C ASP A 374 -19.59 9.07 -34.86
N ALA A 375 -18.36 9.41 -35.30
CA ALA A 375 -17.72 10.68 -34.96
C ALA A 375 -18.47 11.92 -35.52
N ASP A 376 -19.18 11.73 -36.61
CA ASP A 376 -19.92 12.78 -37.30
C ASP A 376 -21.41 12.83 -36.89
N ASP A 377 -21.82 12.02 -35.92
CA ASP A 377 -23.18 12.03 -35.41
C ASP A 377 -23.45 13.27 -34.56
N ILE A 378 -24.69 13.73 -34.59
CA ILE A 378 -25.27 14.69 -33.66
C ILE A 378 -26.26 13.98 -32.73
N VAL A 379 -26.26 14.31 -31.46
CA VAL A 379 -27.12 13.67 -30.46
C VAL A 379 -28.02 14.69 -29.78
N VAL A 380 -29.22 14.28 -29.41
CA VAL A 380 -30.16 15.13 -28.68
C VAL A 380 -29.73 15.27 -27.23
N SER A 381 -29.48 16.50 -26.80
CA SER A 381 -29.04 16.81 -25.42
C SER A 381 -30.17 17.26 -24.50
N THR A 382 -31.21 17.87 -25.05
CA THR A 382 -32.41 18.30 -24.33
C THR A 382 -33.64 17.92 -25.15
N GLY A 383 -34.68 17.43 -24.50
CA GLY A 383 -35.92 17.05 -25.18
C GLY A 383 -35.93 15.59 -25.66
N ALA A 384 -34.98 14.77 -25.26
CA ALA A 384 -34.92 13.35 -25.64
C ALA A 384 -36.12 12.56 -25.10
N GLU A 385 -36.65 12.89 -23.92
CA GLU A 385 -37.87 12.27 -23.39
C GLU A 385 -39.12 12.64 -24.20
N GLN A 386 -39.20 13.89 -24.72
CA GLN A 386 -40.27 14.33 -25.60
C GLN A 386 -40.23 13.58 -26.92
N MET A 387 -39.04 13.31 -27.45
CA MET A 387 -38.87 12.49 -28.65
C MET A 387 -39.34 11.05 -28.42
N ALA A 388 -39.01 10.46 -27.28
CA ALA A 388 -39.50 9.12 -26.94
C ALA A 388 -41.02 9.05 -26.82
N ALA A 389 -41.64 10.12 -26.30
CA ALA A 389 -43.10 10.21 -26.25
C ALA A 389 -43.74 10.35 -27.63
N GLU A 390 -43.10 11.06 -28.56
CA GLU A 390 -43.60 11.23 -29.95
C GLU A 390 -43.41 9.96 -30.79
N GLU A 391 -42.27 9.24 -30.60
CA GLU A 391 -42.01 7.93 -31.18
C GLU A 391 -43.11 6.93 -30.77
N SER A 392 -43.45 6.86 -29.49
CA SER A 392 -44.51 5.97 -28.98
C SER A 392 -45.88 6.28 -29.51
N LYS A 393 -46.15 7.54 -29.87
CA LYS A 393 -47.44 7.93 -30.52
C LYS A 393 -47.47 7.51 -32.00
N SER A 394 -46.35 7.64 -32.69
CA SER A 394 -46.28 7.25 -34.11
C SER A 394 -46.46 5.73 -34.29
N ASP A 395 -45.92 4.95 -33.36
CA ASP A 395 -46.09 3.48 -33.39
C ASP A 395 -47.54 3.03 -33.13
N LEU A 396 -48.28 3.79 -32.30
CA LEU A 396 -49.70 3.51 -32.02
C LEU A 396 -50.65 3.86 -33.19
N VAL A 397 -50.23 4.74 -34.09
CA VAL A 397 -51.05 5.16 -35.27
C VAL A 397 -50.95 4.16 -36.43
N ILE A 398 -49.93 3.32 -36.46
CA ILE A 398 -49.71 2.35 -37.52
C ILE A 398 -50.52 1.06 -37.32
N ASP A 399 -51.00 0.78 -36.09
CA ASP A 399 -51.75 -0.44 -35.75
C ASP A 399 -53.28 -0.35 -35.95
N ASP A 400 -53.84 0.82 -36.36
CA ASP A 400 -55.27 1.02 -36.51
C ASP A 400 -55.79 0.94 -37.98
N ASP A 401 -54.96 0.54 -38.97
CA ASP A 401 -55.34 0.45 -40.40
C ASP A 401 -55.22 -0.97 -40.97
N ASP A 402 -55.54 -2.05 -40.20
CA ASP A 402 -55.77 -3.40 -40.71
C ASP A 402 -57.17 -3.92 -40.39
#